data_4f0b36db0c7eccc886f0a1f641a1950e
#
_entry.id   4f0b36db0c7eccc886f0a1f641a1950e
#
_cell.length_a   1.000
_cell.length_b   1.000
_cell.length_c   1.000
_cell.angle_alpha   90.00
_cell.angle_beta   90.00
_cell.angle_gamma   90.00
#
_symmetry.space_group_name_H-M   'P 1'
#
loop_
_entity.id
_entity.type
_entity.pdbx_description
1 polymer ?
#
loop_
_entity_poly.entity_id
_entity_poly.type
_entity_poly.pdbx_seq_one_letter_code
_entity_poly.pdbx_strand_id
1 'polypeptide(L)'
;DYPTVGGPVTAFTELTPDLYYSDGSLGTLKIPSIGLTVKVYEGTGSAPLLKGAGHFTGTTAWAGNYCVAGHNRGVRNDFGKIHTLHTGDTITLTTPMGTRSYSVTSVTKISDTDTSMLEATADNCITLFTCVENQPAYRWCVRAVSR
;
A
#
# COMPACT_ATOMS: atom_id res chain seq x y z
N ASP A 1 -15.35 26.89 -7.21
CA ASP A 1 -15.38 26.25 -7.21
C ASP A 1 -15.61 25.35 -6.86
N TYR A 2 -15.73 24.91 -6.95
CA TYR A 2 -15.84 24.14 -6.52
C TYR A 2 -15.39 23.23 -6.70
N PRO A 3 -15.32 23.16 -6.35
CA PRO A 3 -14.35 22.32 -6.14
C PRO A 3 -14.53 21.06 -6.57
N THR A 4 -13.63 20.70 -7.01
CA THR A 4 -13.49 19.58 -7.56
C THR A 4 -13.48 18.52 -6.58
N VAL A 5 -14.58 18.21 -6.13
CA VAL A 5 -14.85 16.98 -5.50
C VAL A 5 -14.51 15.90 -6.49
N GLY A 6 -13.67 15.00 -6.20
CA GLY A 6 -13.29 13.92 -7.09
C GLY A 6 -12.00 14.13 -7.85
N GLY A 7 -11.30 15.25 -7.64
CA GLY A 7 -9.96 15.42 -8.19
C GLY A 7 -8.92 14.58 -7.45
N PRO A 8 -7.79 14.25 -8.10
CA PRO A 8 -6.74 13.50 -7.44
C PRO A 8 -6.19 14.23 -6.22
N VAL A 9 -5.88 13.46 -5.16
CA VAL A 9 -5.22 13.99 -3.97
C VAL A 9 -3.71 13.89 -4.16
N THR A 10 -3.03 15.04 -4.11
CA THR A 10 -1.57 15.11 -4.28
C THR A 10 -0.85 15.58 -3.03
N ALA A 11 -1.56 15.80 -1.93
CA ALA A 11 -0.96 16.13 -0.64
C ALA A 11 -0.17 14.93 -0.11
N PHE A 12 0.84 15.18 0.69
CA PHE A 12 1.70 14.16 1.31
C PHE A 12 2.53 13.34 0.31
N THR A 13 2.72 13.83 -0.92
CA THR A 13 3.60 13.16 -1.89
C THR A 13 5.07 13.53 -1.66
N GLU A 14 5.34 14.63 -0.98
CA GLU A 14 6.67 14.97 -0.48
C GLU A 14 6.78 14.53 0.96
N LEU A 15 7.83 13.76 1.28
CA LEU A 15 8.00 13.22 2.62
C LEU A 15 8.77 14.20 3.49
N THR A 16 8.11 14.68 4.53
CA THR A 16 8.70 15.55 5.53
C THR A 16 8.97 14.75 6.81
N PRO A 17 9.88 15.23 7.71
CA PRO A 17 10.25 14.46 8.89
C PRO A 17 9.05 14.06 9.78
N ASP A 18 7.99 14.84 9.79
CA ASP A 18 6.80 14.56 10.59
C ASP A 18 5.98 13.37 10.10
N LEU A 19 6.26 12.85 8.90
CA LEU A 19 5.60 11.67 8.36
C LEU A 19 6.25 10.36 8.80
N TYR A 20 7.39 10.42 9.50
CA TYR A 20 8.14 9.25 9.95
C TYR A 20 8.03 9.05 11.44
N TYR A 21 8.01 7.78 11.87
CA TYR A 21 8.27 7.42 13.26
C TYR A 21 9.77 7.50 13.54
N SER A 22 10.14 7.49 14.85
CA SER A 22 11.54 7.58 15.26
C SER A 22 12.40 6.43 14.77
N ASP A 23 11.81 5.27 14.46
CA ASP A 23 12.53 4.12 13.93
C ASP A 23 12.74 4.17 12.41
N GLY A 24 12.30 5.25 11.77
CA GLY A 24 12.43 5.44 10.32
C GLY A 24 11.29 4.85 9.51
N SER A 25 10.31 4.21 10.14
CA SER A 25 9.15 3.69 9.41
C SER A 25 8.12 4.79 9.16
N LEU A 26 7.32 4.61 8.12
CA LEU A 26 6.20 5.49 7.80
C LEU A 26 4.92 5.07 8.49
N GLY A 27 4.79 3.81 8.86
CA GLY A 27 3.58 3.31 9.48
C GLY A 27 3.59 1.82 9.72
N THR A 28 2.45 1.32 10.19
CA THR A 28 2.21 -0.11 10.39
C THR A 28 0.96 -0.52 9.65
N LEU A 29 1.07 -1.60 8.90
CA LEU A 29 -0.02 -2.18 8.11
C LEU A 29 -0.49 -3.46 8.78
N LYS A 30 -1.81 -3.57 9.00
CA LYS A 30 -2.41 -4.78 9.57
C LYS A 30 -3.50 -5.31 8.66
N ILE A 31 -3.45 -6.61 8.40
CA ILE A 31 -4.48 -7.32 7.63
C ILE A 31 -4.83 -8.59 8.42
N PRO A 32 -5.82 -8.49 9.33
CA PRO A 32 -6.11 -9.60 10.25
C PRO A 32 -6.46 -10.92 9.57
N SER A 33 -7.18 -10.88 8.45
CA SER A 33 -7.65 -12.12 7.78
C SER A 33 -6.51 -12.99 7.26
N ILE A 34 -5.31 -12.44 7.11
CA ILE A 34 -4.11 -13.21 6.72
C ILE A 34 -3.03 -13.16 7.79
N GLY A 35 -3.38 -12.66 8.99
CA GLY A 35 -2.47 -12.62 10.12
C GLY A 35 -1.27 -11.71 9.93
N LEU A 36 -1.39 -10.68 9.10
CA LEU A 36 -0.28 -9.80 8.77
C LEU A 36 -0.24 -8.56 9.65
N THR A 37 0.94 -8.29 10.20
CA THR A 37 1.30 -7.01 10.82
C THR A 37 2.72 -6.70 10.38
N VAL A 38 2.89 -5.60 9.64
CA VAL A 38 4.19 -5.26 9.07
C VAL A 38 4.40 -3.75 9.08
N LYS A 39 5.64 -3.32 9.29
CA LYS A 39 6.01 -1.92 9.20
C LYS A 39 6.23 -1.54 7.74
N VAL A 40 5.92 -0.29 7.43
CA VAL A 40 6.09 0.28 6.08
C VAL A 40 7.25 1.27 6.12
N TYR A 41 8.17 1.11 5.17
CA TYR A 41 9.32 1.99 5.01
C TYR A 41 9.26 2.65 3.64
N GLU A 42 9.97 3.78 3.48
CA GLU A 42 9.97 4.46 2.20
C GLU A 42 10.80 3.71 1.16
N GLY A 43 10.24 3.59 -0.04
CA GLY A 43 10.91 3.00 -1.19
C GLY A 43 10.56 1.53 -1.41
N THR A 44 10.75 1.08 -2.64
CA THR A 44 10.46 -0.30 -3.05
C THR A 44 11.72 -1.05 -3.49
N GLY A 45 12.89 -0.52 -3.16
CA GLY A 45 14.15 -1.19 -3.40
C GLY A 45 14.41 -2.30 -2.39
N SER A 46 15.57 -2.94 -2.50
CA SER A 46 15.91 -4.09 -1.65
C SER A 46 16.00 -3.73 -0.16
N ALA A 47 16.54 -2.55 0.17
CA ALA A 47 16.74 -2.18 1.58
C ALA A 47 15.43 -2.09 2.36
N PRO A 48 14.41 -1.31 1.94
CA PRO A 48 13.14 -1.29 2.67
C PRO A 48 12.40 -2.62 2.64
N LEU A 49 12.45 -3.37 1.54
CA LEU A 49 11.73 -4.64 1.44
C LEU A 49 12.36 -5.74 2.28
N LEU A 50 13.62 -5.60 2.69
CA LEU A 50 14.25 -6.50 3.65
C LEU A 50 13.79 -6.22 5.08
N LYS A 51 13.26 -5.03 5.35
CA LYS A 51 12.78 -4.64 6.68
C LYS A 51 11.28 -4.86 6.85
N GLY A 52 10.52 -4.81 5.77
CA GLY A 52 9.07 -4.93 5.82
C GLY A 52 8.45 -4.61 4.48
N ALA A 53 7.34 -3.86 4.49
CA ALA A 53 6.70 -3.39 3.27
C ALA A 53 7.32 -2.06 2.85
N GLY A 54 7.25 -1.75 1.56
CA GLY A 54 7.83 -0.54 0.98
C GLY A 54 6.78 0.36 0.37
N HIS A 55 6.78 1.64 0.76
CA HIS A 55 5.91 2.64 0.17
C HIS A 55 6.48 3.10 -1.18
N PHE A 56 5.62 3.18 -2.20
CA PHE A 56 6.04 3.64 -3.52
C PHE A 56 6.35 5.14 -3.48
N THR A 57 7.60 5.48 -3.76
CA THR A 57 8.06 6.86 -3.82
C THR A 57 7.24 7.65 -4.84
N GLY A 58 6.82 8.84 -4.47
CA GLY A 58 6.00 9.70 -5.34
C GLY A 58 4.50 9.51 -5.16
N THR A 59 4.05 8.46 -4.48
CA THR A 59 2.65 8.33 -4.09
C THR A 59 2.45 8.95 -2.72
N THR A 60 1.19 9.20 -2.36
CA THR A 60 0.89 9.85 -1.07
C THR A 60 1.29 8.96 0.10
N ALA A 61 1.72 9.59 1.18
CA ALA A 61 2.04 8.89 2.44
C ALA A 61 0.88 8.93 3.44
N TRP A 62 -0.28 9.44 3.05
CA TRP A 62 -1.46 9.46 3.92
C TRP A 62 -2.75 9.55 3.13
N ALA A 63 -3.23 10.76 2.84
CA ALA A 63 -4.51 10.95 2.15
C ALA A 63 -4.40 10.62 0.67
N GLY A 64 -5.40 9.97 0.09
CA GLY A 64 -5.39 9.55 -1.30
C GLY A 64 -4.99 8.10 -1.46
N ASN A 65 -4.32 7.77 -2.55
CA ASN A 65 -3.91 6.40 -2.89
C ASN A 65 -2.54 6.07 -2.29
N TYR A 66 -2.54 5.39 -1.15
CA TYR A 66 -1.33 4.95 -0.46
C TYR A 66 -0.87 3.62 -1.07
N CYS A 67 0.27 3.60 -1.74
CA CYS A 67 0.73 2.44 -2.49
C CYS A 67 1.91 1.75 -1.81
N VAL A 68 1.82 0.43 -1.64
CA VAL A 68 2.76 -0.37 -0.85
C VAL A 68 3.08 -1.66 -1.57
N ALA A 69 4.35 -2.05 -1.54
CA ALA A 69 4.80 -3.33 -2.07
C ALA A 69 5.38 -4.19 -0.96
N GLY A 70 5.37 -5.50 -1.15
CA GLY A 70 5.99 -6.45 -0.23
C GLY A 70 6.38 -7.73 -0.95
N HIS A 71 7.30 -8.48 -0.34
CA HIS A 71 7.72 -9.77 -0.88
C HIS A 71 6.63 -10.81 -0.70
N ASN A 72 6.55 -11.77 -1.64
CA ASN A 72 5.59 -12.87 -1.58
C ASN A 72 6.24 -14.21 -1.23
N ARG A 73 7.54 -14.24 -0.95
CA ARG A 73 8.26 -15.48 -0.61
C ARG A 73 9.53 -15.17 0.17
N GLY A 74 10.16 -16.21 0.69
CA GLY A 74 11.39 -16.10 1.43
C GLY A 74 11.16 -15.70 2.88
N VAL A 75 12.19 -15.17 3.53
CA VAL A 75 12.13 -14.76 4.95
C VAL A 75 11.12 -13.64 5.15
N ARG A 76 11.01 -12.76 4.15
CA ARG A 76 10.08 -11.63 4.18
C ARG A 76 8.95 -11.87 3.18
N ASN A 77 8.11 -12.85 3.46
CA ASN A 77 6.95 -13.15 2.61
C ASN A 77 5.68 -12.41 3.09
N ASP A 78 5.85 -11.18 3.52
CA ASP A 78 4.78 -10.39 4.13
C ASP A 78 3.51 -10.34 3.28
N PHE A 79 3.66 -10.21 1.96
CA PHE A 79 2.52 -10.14 1.04
C PHE A 79 2.24 -11.46 0.32
N GLY A 80 2.74 -12.56 0.85
CA GLY A 80 2.55 -13.87 0.22
C GLY A 80 1.10 -14.33 0.12
N LYS A 81 0.21 -13.74 0.93
CA LYS A 81 -1.20 -14.14 0.96
C LYS A 81 -2.16 -13.03 0.56
N ILE A 82 -1.69 -11.87 0.07
CA ILE A 82 -2.61 -10.79 -0.26
C ILE A 82 -3.58 -11.17 -1.37
N HIS A 83 -3.20 -12.08 -2.26
CA HIS A 83 -4.07 -12.55 -3.34
C HIS A 83 -5.23 -13.40 -2.83
N THR A 84 -5.20 -13.82 -1.58
CA THR A 84 -6.28 -14.59 -0.97
C THR A 84 -7.33 -13.72 -0.29
N LEU A 85 -7.13 -12.41 -0.28
CA LEU A 85 -8.09 -11.49 0.33
C LEU A 85 -9.39 -11.47 -0.46
N HIS A 86 -10.48 -11.18 0.25
CA HIS A 86 -11.82 -11.11 -0.32
C HIS A 86 -12.36 -9.70 -0.17
N THR A 87 -13.28 -9.33 -1.06
CA THR A 87 -14.03 -8.07 -0.94
C THR A 87 -14.63 -7.96 0.46
N GLY A 88 -14.40 -6.85 1.12
CA GLY A 88 -14.88 -6.60 2.47
C GLY A 88 -13.86 -6.87 3.56
N ASP A 89 -12.75 -7.56 3.27
CA ASP A 89 -11.68 -7.75 4.25
C ASP A 89 -11.09 -6.41 4.65
N THR A 90 -10.66 -6.30 5.91
CA THR A 90 -10.17 -5.05 6.47
C THR A 90 -8.66 -4.95 6.37
N ILE A 91 -8.19 -3.78 5.93
CA ILE A 91 -6.79 -3.38 5.99
C ILE A 91 -6.72 -2.13 6.85
N THR A 92 -5.84 -2.11 7.85
CA THR A 92 -5.67 -0.96 8.74
C THR A 92 -4.26 -0.41 8.60
N LEU A 93 -4.16 0.90 8.40
CA LEU A 93 -2.90 1.61 8.30
C LEU A 93 -2.81 2.63 9.43
N THR A 94 -1.73 2.54 10.21
CA THR A 94 -1.44 3.51 11.27
C THR A 94 -0.17 4.26 10.91
N THR A 95 -0.23 5.59 10.88
CA THR A 95 0.90 6.47 10.59
C THR A 95 0.94 7.58 11.65
N PRO A 96 1.98 8.43 11.66
CA PRO A 96 1.97 9.61 12.53
C PRO A 96 0.78 10.53 12.29
N MET A 97 0.14 10.46 11.12
CA MET A 97 -1.04 11.26 10.79
C MET A 97 -2.32 10.67 11.39
N GLY A 98 -2.33 9.41 11.80
CA GLY A 98 -3.49 8.76 12.39
C GLY A 98 -3.65 7.31 11.94
N THR A 99 -4.83 6.75 12.20
CA THR A 99 -5.18 5.38 11.82
C THR A 99 -6.37 5.41 10.88
N ARG A 100 -6.30 4.63 9.81
CA ARG A 100 -7.39 4.51 8.84
C ARG A 100 -7.64 3.06 8.51
N SER A 101 -8.92 2.70 8.46
CA SER A 101 -9.34 1.36 8.04
C SER A 101 -9.89 1.42 6.62
N TYR A 102 -9.56 0.39 5.83
CA TYR A 102 -9.98 0.27 4.45
C TYR A 102 -10.67 -1.07 4.27
N SER A 103 -11.60 -1.13 3.33
CA SER A 103 -12.30 -2.35 2.93
C SER A 103 -11.85 -2.77 1.54
N VAL A 104 -11.40 -4.01 1.40
CA VAL A 104 -10.94 -4.53 0.10
C VAL A 104 -12.06 -4.46 -0.92
N THR A 105 -11.77 -3.90 -2.08
CA THR A 105 -12.73 -3.79 -3.19
C THR A 105 -12.35 -4.62 -4.39
N SER A 106 -11.05 -4.90 -4.59
CA SER A 106 -10.61 -5.71 -5.71
C SER A 106 -9.29 -6.42 -5.43
N VAL A 107 -9.15 -7.61 -6.02
CA VAL A 107 -7.91 -8.38 -6.03
C VAL A 107 -7.72 -8.79 -7.49
N THR A 108 -6.68 -8.28 -8.14
CA THR A 108 -6.46 -8.50 -9.57
C THR A 108 -5.01 -8.87 -9.86
N LYS A 109 -4.81 -9.55 -11.00
CA LYS A 109 -3.48 -9.82 -11.52
C LYS A 109 -3.21 -8.84 -12.66
N ILE A 110 -2.17 -8.05 -12.55
CA ILE A 110 -1.83 -7.01 -13.53
C ILE A 110 -0.44 -7.29 -14.12
N SER A 111 -0.14 -6.67 -15.26
CA SER A 111 1.20 -6.69 -15.83
C SER A 111 2.18 -5.96 -14.92
N ASP A 112 3.42 -6.42 -14.85
CA ASP A 112 4.48 -5.77 -14.07
C ASP A 112 4.81 -4.37 -14.61
N THR A 113 4.41 -4.07 -15.85
CA THR A 113 4.60 -2.75 -16.46
C THR A 113 3.38 -1.83 -16.33
N ASP A 114 2.27 -2.34 -15.79
CA ASP A 114 1.05 -1.56 -15.61
C ASP A 114 1.18 -0.72 -14.34
N THR A 115 1.27 0.60 -14.49
CA THR A 115 1.38 1.55 -13.39
C THR A 115 0.08 2.29 -13.10
N SER A 116 -1.02 1.92 -13.75
CA SER A 116 -2.28 2.66 -13.61
C SER A 116 -2.82 2.66 -12.19
N MET A 117 -2.57 1.61 -11.41
CA MET A 117 -3.04 1.53 -10.03
C MET A 117 -2.19 2.34 -9.04
N LEU A 118 -1.08 2.93 -9.51
CA LEU A 118 -0.27 3.84 -8.71
C LEU A 118 -0.75 5.29 -8.80
N GLU A 119 -1.67 5.59 -9.70
CA GLU A 119 -2.12 6.96 -9.94
C GLU A 119 -2.86 7.53 -8.73
N ALA A 120 -2.74 8.84 -8.55
CA ALA A 120 -3.43 9.54 -7.48
C ALA A 120 -4.95 9.42 -7.65
N THR A 121 -5.65 9.31 -6.53
CA THR A 121 -7.11 9.18 -6.51
C THR A 121 -7.72 10.27 -5.64
N ALA A 122 -9.01 10.55 -5.87
CA ALA A 122 -9.77 11.47 -5.02
C ALA A 122 -10.10 10.84 -3.67
N ASP A 123 -10.43 9.55 -3.69
CA ASP A 123 -10.79 8.81 -2.48
C ASP A 123 -9.55 8.36 -1.73
N ASN A 124 -9.69 8.20 -0.42
CA ASN A 124 -8.65 7.55 0.38
C ASN A 124 -8.71 6.06 0.12
N CYS A 125 -7.63 5.53 -0.41
CA CYS A 125 -7.52 4.10 -0.66
C CYS A 125 -6.09 3.64 -0.41
N ILE A 126 -5.93 2.32 -0.33
CA ILE A 126 -4.62 1.69 -0.22
C ILE A 126 -4.52 0.64 -1.31
N THR A 127 -3.36 0.58 -1.96
CA THR A 127 -3.11 -0.36 -3.05
C THR A 127 -1.86 -1.16 -2.72
N LEU A 128 -2.01 -2.48 -2.67
CA LEU A 128 -0.93 -3.39 -2.33
C LEU A 128 -0.46 -4.14 -3.57
N PHE A 129 0.84 -4.34 -3.69
CA PHE A 129 1.45 -5.02 -4.83
C PHE A 129 2.42 -6.09 -4.35
N THR A 130 2.42 -7.24 -5.02
CA THR A 130 3.45 -8.26 -4.83
C THR A 130 3.62 -9.06 -6.11
N CYS A 131 4.71 -9.82 -6.20
CA CYS A 131 4.95 -10.69 -7.35
C CYS A 131 3.93 -11.83 -7.40
N VAL A 132 3.67 -12.34 -8.60
CA VAL A 132 2.93 -13.58 -8.79
C VAL A 132 3.94 -14.73 -8.85
N GLU A 133 3.73 -15.76 -8.06
CA GLU A 133 4.66 -16.90 -7.99
C GLU A 133 4.83 -17.54 -9.38
N ASN A 134 6.09 -17.71 -9.78
CA ASN A 134 6.47 -18.28 -11.06
C ASN A 134 5.96 -17.53 -12.30
N GLN A 135 5.52 -16.29 -12.15
CA GLN A 135 5.03 -15.45 -13.25
C GLN A 135 5.62 -14.05 -13.13
N PRO A 136 6.91 -13.85 -13.44
CA PRO A 136 7.59 -12.55 -13.20
C PRO A 136 7.02 -11.38 -14.01
N ALA A 137 6.26 -11.66 -15.07
CA ALA A 137 5.63 -10.60 -15.85
C ALA A 137 4.35 -10.05 -15.22
N TYR A 138 3.95 -10.60 -14.08
CA TYR A 138 2.69 -10.21 -13.42
C TYR A 138 2.89 -9.81 -11.98
N ARG A 139 1.90 -9.07 -11.46
CA ARG A 139 1.84 -8.66 -10.06
C ARG A 139 0.43 -8.88 -9.55
N TRP A 140 0.31 -9.30 -8.29
CA TRP A 140 -0.97 -9.23 -7.58
C TRP A 140 -1.17 -7.79 -7.13
N CYS A 141 -2.36 -7.27 -7.37
CA CYS A 141 -2.73 -5.90 -7.00
C CYS A 141 -4.03 -5.94 -6.21
N VAL A 142 -3.98 -5.45 -4.97
CA VAL A 142 -5.15 -5.39 -4.09
C VAL A 142 -5.48 -3.92 -3.85
N ARG A 143 -6.73 -3.54 -4.10
CA ARG A 143 -7.23 -2.22 -3.79
C ARG A 143 -8.24 -2.30 -2.65
N ALA A 144 -8.11 -1.40 -1.67
CA ALA A 144 -9.07 -1.24 -0.60
C ALA A 144 -9.37 0.24 -0.43
N VAL A 145 -10.61 0.54 -0.12
CA VAL A 145 -11.10 1.92 -0.02
C VAL A 145 -11.47 2.22 1.43
N SER A 146 -11.21 3.44 1.87
CA SER A 146 -11.50 3.89 3.23
C SER A 146 -12.99 3.69 3.56
N ARG A 147 -13.21 3.18 4.75
CA ARG A 147 -14.55 2.99 5.29
C ARG A 147 -15.17 4.30 5.75
#